data_bbaa6e4ed855f9cd11354602b1d709bb
#
_entry.id   bbaa6e4ed855f9cd11354602b1d709bb
#
_cell.length_a   1.000
_cell.length_b   1.000
_cell.length_c   1.000
_cell.angle_alpha   90.00
_cell.angle_beta   90.00
_cell.angle_gamma   90.00
#
_symmetry.space_group_name_H-M   'P 1'
#
loop_
_entity.id
_entity.type
_entity.pdbx_description
1 polymer ?
#
loop_
_entity_poly.entity_id
_entity_poly.type
_entity_poly.pdbx_seq_one_letter_code
_entity_poly.pdbx_strand_id
1 'polypeptide(L)'
;QVIKRIESDVQRQYGIRPHVRDLRPMDGVEFVYCLNLTRCIGCRKCVHACVAENNQSRNPEIQYIRVLKLPHGSLDLEKADHTYAPESVPEKGFFYMPVQCQQCKNPPCVKVCPVNATWQESDGITVIDYDWCIGCRYCEAACPYFARRFNFAQPEIPKDKINPDMAYLGNRPRKMGVMEKCHFCIQRTRVGRYPACLEVCPVGARKFGNILDPESEV
;
A
#
# COMPACT_ATOMS: atom_id res chain seq x y z
N GLN A 1 23.06 -12.72 1.86
CA GLN A 1 22.70 -13.86 0.99
C GLN A 1 21.25 -13.76 0.50
N VAL A 2 20.27 -13.47 1.35
CA VAL A 2 18.84 -13.40 0.98
C VAL A 2 18.59 -12.32 -0.09
N ILE A 3 19.07 -11.08 0.10
CA ILE A 3 18.89 -9.97 -0.85
C ILE A 3 19.46 -10.33 -2.22
N LYS A 4 20.69 -10.87 -2.29
CA LYS A 4 21.31 -11.28 -3.56
C LYS A 4 20.48 -12.36 -4.29
N ARG A 5 19.87 -13.28 -3.56
CA ARG A 5 18.95 -14.27 -4.13
C ARG A 5 17.73 -13.57 -4.74
N ILE A 6 17.10 -12.64 -4.01
CA ILE A 6 15.94 -11.89 -4.49
C ILE A 6 16.29 -11.08 -5.74
N GLU A 7 17.43 -10.39 -5.75
CA GLU A 7 17.90 -9.64 -6.91
C GLU A 7 18.10 -10.54 -8.13
N SER A 8 18.70 -11.73 -7.93
CA SER A 8 18.89 -12.72 -9.00
C SER A 8 17.55 -13.26 -9.52
N ASP A 9 16.58 -13.53 -8.63
CA ASP A 9 15.27 -14.03 -9.01
C ASP A 9 14.48 -12.99 -9.81
N VAL A 10 14.47 -11.73 -9.36
CA VAL A 10 13.85 -10.62 -10.07
C VAL A 10 14.52 -10.37 -11.42
N GLN A 11 15.85 -10.42 -11.47
CA GLN A 11 16.58 -10.28 -12.75
C GLN A 11 16.22 -11.39 -13.73
N ARG A 12 16.11 -12.64 -13.27
CA ARG A 12 15.72 -13.78 -14.08
C ARG A 12 14.29 -13.67 -14.60
N GLN A 13 13.36 -13.25 -13.72
CA GLN A 13 11.94 -13.20 -14.05
C GLN A 13 11.58 -12.00 -14.94
N TYR A 14 12.18 -10.84 -14.68
CA TYR A 14 11.78 -9.57 -15.30
C TYR A 14 12.83 -8.98 -16.24
N GLY A 15 14.05 -9.52 -16.26
CA GLY A 15 15.14 -9.06 -17.13
C GLY A 15 15.72 -7.69 -16.75
N ILE A 16 15.45 -7.19 -15.54
CA ILE A 16 15.97 -5.93 -15.00
C ILE A 16 17.02 -6.21 -13.93
N ARG A 17 17.84 -5.22 -13.62
CA ARG A 17 18.76 -5.25 -12.46
C ARG A 17 18.10 -4.50 -11.30
N PRO A 18 17.47 -5.17 -10.33
CA PRO A 18 16.89 -4.49 -9.19
C PRO A 18 17.96 -4.05 -8.20
N HIS A 19 17.64 -3.04 -7.41
CA HIS A 19 18.40 -2.64 -6.24
C HIS A 19 17.52 -2.84 -5.01
N VAL A 20 17.75 -3.93 -4.28
CA VAL A 20 16.95 -4.30 -3.10
C VAL A 20 17.67 -3.87 -1.83
N ARG A 21 17.07 -2.95 -1.08
CA ARG A 21 17.60 -2.43 0.17
C ARG A 21 16.92 -3.06 1.38
N ASP A 22 17.68 -3.31 2.41
CA ASP A 22 17.15 -3.63 3.75
C ASP A 22 17.06 -2.33 4.55
N LEU A 23 15.89 -1.70 4.45
CA LEU A 23 15.62 -0.42 5.10
C LEU A 23 15.02 -0.66 6.48
N ARG A 24 15.76 -0.31 7.51
CA ARG A 24 15.35 -0.46 8.90
C ARG A 24 14.31 0.58 9.31
N PRO A 25 13.46 0.27 10.32
CA PRO A 25 12.55 1.24 10.90
C PRO A 25 13.30 2.42 11.48
N MET A 26 12.66 3.58 11.50
CA MET A 26 13.23 4.82 12.03
C MET A 26 12.91 4.96 13.51
N ASP A 27 13.93 5.19 14.33
CA ASP A 27 13.76 5.43 15.77
C ASP A 27 13.19 6.83 16.02
N GLY A 28 12.29 6.95 17.01
CA GLY A 28 11.66 8.21 17.35
C GLY A 28 10.67 8.74 16.31
N VAL A 29 10.21 7.88 15.42
CA VAL A 29 9.23 8.21 14.38
C VAL A 29 8.00 7.31 14.54
N GLU A 30 6.81 7.90 14.46
CA GLU A 30 5.55 7.18 14.29
C GLU A 30 4.85 7.76 13.05
N PHE A 31 4.92 7.04 11.94
CA PHE A 31 4.32 7.48 10.70
C PHE A 31 2.81 7.39 10.71
N VAL A 32 2.17 8.50 10.34
CA VAL A 32 0.72 8.57 10.12
C VAL A 32 0.41 9.23 8.79
N TYR A 33 -0.82 9.00 8.33
CA TYR A 33 -1.33 9.74 7.19
C TYR A 33 -2.74 10.27 7.49
N CYS A 34 -3.01 11.47 7.03
CA CYS A 34 -4.31 12.12 7.12
C CYS A 34 -4.93 12.29 5.74
N LEU A 35 -6.24 12.19 5.66
CA LEU A 35 -7.00 12.35 4.44
C LEU A 35 -8.10 13.39 4.63
N ASN A 36 -8.03 14.46 3.86
CA ASN A 36 -9.10 15.45 3.79
C ASN A 36 -10.11 15.03 2.71
N LEU A 37 -11.24 14.46 3.15
CA LEU A 37 -12.29 13.96 2.24
C LEU A 37 -12.97 15.09 1.45
N THR A 38 -13.03 16.31 1.99
CA THR A 38 -13.66 17.44 1.30
C THR A 38 -12.85 17.90 0.10
N ARG A 39 -11.55 17.63 0.07
CA ARG A 39 -10.65 17.94 -1.04
C ARG A 39 -10.55 16.83 -2.08
N CYS A 40 -10.91 15.59 -1.71
CA CYS A 40 -10.75 14.46 -2.61
C CYS A 40 -11.74 14.53 -3.77
N ILE A 41 -11.22 14.58 -5.00
CA ILE A 41 -12.01 14.65 -6.23
C ILE A 41 -12.24 13.31 -6.91
N GLY A 42 -11.79 12.19 -6.31
CA GLY A 42 -12.02 10.85 -6.86
C GLY A 42 -11.18 10.46 -8.09
N CYS A 43 -10.19 11.23 -8.47
CA CYS A 43 -9.43 11.05 -9.73
C CYS A 43 -8.58 9.77 -9.85
N ARG A 44 -8.48 8.96 -8.80
CA ARG A 44 -7.72 7.69 -8.73
C ARG A 44 -6.23 7.75 -9.09
N LYS A 45 -5.64 8.93 -9.27
CA LYS A 45 -4.18 9.06 -9.53
C LYS A 45 -3.34 8.39 -8.43
N CYS A 46 -3.78 8.48 -7.17
CA CYS A 46 -3.14 7.80 -6.04
C CYS A 46 -3.14 6.26 -6.16
N VAL A 47 -4.19 5.67 -6.77
CA VAL A 47 -4.27 4.23 -7.03
C VAL A 47 -3.21 3.84 -8.05
N HIS A 48 -3.17 4.51 -9.20
CA HIS A 48 -2.22 4.21 -10.27
C HIS A 48 -0.76 4.40 -9.84
N ALA A 49 -0.47 5.49 -9.12
CA ALA A 49 0.86 5.72 -8.56
C ALA A 49 1.26 4.66 -7.53
N CYS A 50 0.32 4.22 -6.69
CA CYS A 50 0.57 3.14 -5.73
C CYS A 50 0.86 1.82 -6.44
N VAL A 51 0.11 1.49 -7.49
CA VAL A 51 0.29 0.28 -8.30
C VAL A 51 1.67 0.28 -8.97
N ALA A 52 2.07 1.40 -9.57
CA ALA A 52 3.37 1.54 -10.24
C ALA A 52 4.54 1.47 -9.24
N GLU A 53 4.50 2.29 -8.18
CA GLU A 53 5.55 2.38 -7.19
C GLU A 53 5.81 1.06 -6.46
N ASN A 54 4.73 0.32 -6.16
CA ASN A 54 4.80 -0.85 -5.30
C ASN A 54 4.81 -2.18 -6.07
N ASN A 55 5.10 -2.17 -7.36
CA ASN A 55 5.20 -3.39 -8.17
C ASN A 55 4.00 -4.34 -7.96
N GLN A 56 2.78 -3.76 -7.88
CA GLN A 56 1.57 -4.55 -7.72
C GLN A 56 1.21 -5.26 -9.03
N SER A 57 0.56 -6.42 -8.95
CA SER A 57 0.12 -7.17 -10.14
C SER A 57 -0.85 -6.36 -11.00
N ARG A 58 -0.71 -6.48 -12.33
CA ARG A 58 -1.64 -5.92 -13.32
C ARG A 58 -2.64 -6.96 -13.81
N ASN A 59 -2.25 -8.23 -13.71
CA ASN A 59 -3.11 -9.36 -14.04
C ASN A 59 -2.74 -10.56 -13.12
N PRO A 60 -3.66 -11.05 -12.27
CA PRO A 60 -4.86 -10.33 -11.86
C PRO A 60 -4.54 -8.99 -11.18
N GLU A 61 -5.43 -8.02 -11.34
CA GLU A 61 -5.19 -6.67 -10.81
C GLU A 61 -5.23 -6.65 -9.28
N ILE A 62 -4.18 -6.08 -8.67
CA ILE A 62 -4.12 -5.83 -7.22
C ILE A 62 -3.97 -4.34 -6.98
N GLN A 63 -4.82 -3.81 -6.11
CA GLN A 63 -4.80 -2.41 -5.68
C GLN A 63 -4.82 -2.32 -4.16
N TYR A 64 -3.87 -1.59 -3.56
CA TYR A 64 -3.86 -1.32 -2.12
C TYR A 64 -4.85 -0.23 -1.72
N ILE A 65 -5.14 0.70 -2.63
CA ILE A 65 -6.05 1.82 -2.42
C ILE A 65 -7.31 1.56 -3.23
N ARG A 66 -8.47 1.58 -2.58
CA ARG A 66 -9.78 1.63 -3.22
C ARG A 66 -10.36 3.00 -2.99
N VAL A 67 -10.89 3.63 -4.02
CA VAL A 67 -11.59 4.90 -3.89
C VAL A 67 -13.08 4.64 -4.02
N LEU A 68 -13.80 4.88 -2.95
CA LEU A 68 -15.24 4.72 -2.86
C LEU A 68 -15.93 6.04 -3.21
N LYS A 69 -16.87 6.02 -4.12
CA LYS A 69 -17.77 7.12 -4.43
C LYS A 69 -19.05 6.93 -3.63
N LEU A 70 -19.40 7.90 -2.83
CA LEU A 70 -20.52 7.86 -1.89
C LEU A 70 -21.37 9.12 -2.03
N PRO A 71 -22.71 9.03 -1.94
CA PRO A 71 -23.56 10.22 -1.92
C PRO A 71 -23.33 11.03 -0.65
N HIS A 72 -23.42 12.34 -0.73
CA HIS A 72 -23.35 13.19 0.45
C HIS A 72 -24.45 12.82 1.48
N GLY A 73 -24.03 12.81 2.75
CA GLY A 73 -24.93 12.46 3.87
C GLY A 73 -25.11 10.97 4.14
N SER A 74 -24.42 10.09 3.41
CA SER A 74 -24.47 8.65 3.62
C SER A 74 -23.05 8.06 3.71
N LEU A 75 -22.85 7.08 4.61
CA LEU A 75 -21.66 6.23 4.71
C LEU A 75 -22.01 4.77 4.45
N ASP A 76 -23.00 4.53 3.60
CA ASP A 76 -23.38 3.18 3.21
C ASP A 76 -22.32 2.58 2.27
N LEU A 77 -21.44 1.77 2.83
CA LEU A 77 -20.32 1.16 2.10
C LEU A 77 -20.78 0.06 1.15
N GLU A 78 -21.95 -0.53 1.36
CA GLU A 78 -22.50 -1.57 0.49
C GLU A 78 -22.96 -0.96 -0.83
N LYS A 79 -23.44 0.29 -0.79
CA LYS A 79 -23.87 1.06 -1.97
C LYS A 79 -22.76 1.90 -2.58
N ALA A 80 -21.55 1.86 -2.02
CA ALA A 80 -20.45 2.64 -2.53
C ALA A 80 -19.99 2.13 -3.90
N ASP A 81 -19.98 3.01 -4.90
CA ASP A 81 -19.39 2.70 -6.21
C ASP A 81 -17.86 2.83 -6.16
N HIS A 82 -17.15 1.79 -6.54
CA HIS A 82 -15.69 1.78 -6.66
C HIS A 82 -15.22 1.49 -8.09
N THR A 83 -16.15 1.42 -9.04
CA THR A 83 -15.92 1.13 -10.46
C THR A 83 -16.19 2.31 -11.37
N TYR A 84 -16.58 3.48 -10.81
CA TYR A 84 -16.87 4.69 -11.57
C TYR A 84 -15.72 5.11 -12.50
N ALA A 85 -16.07 5.75 -13.62
CA ALA A 85 -15.10 6.24 -14.59
C ALA A 85 -14.34 7.47 -14.04
N PRO A 86 -12.99 7.44 -14.00
CA PRO A 86 -12.18 8.55 -13.45
C PRO A 86 -12.36 9.87 -14.21
N GLU A 87 -12.81 9.84 -15.45
CA GLU A 87 -13.03 11.01 -16.31
C GLU A 87 -14.31 11.78 -15.92
N SER A 88 -15.24 11.12 -15.19
CA SER A 88 -16.52 11.70 -14.78
C SER A 88 -16.48 12.47 -13.46
N VAL A 89 -15.33 12.54 -12.80
CA VAL A 89 -15.20 13.13 -11.46
C VAL A 89 -14.56 14.52 -11.48
N PRO A 90 -14.88 15.38 -10.50
CA PRO A 90 -15.84 15.20 -9.41
C PRO A 90 -17.30 15.32 -9.87
N GLU A 91 -18.17 14.44 -9.36
CA GLU A 91 -19.59 14.46 -9.63
C GLU A 91 -20.35 15.17 -8.50
N LYS A 92 -21.28 16.07 -8.86
CA LYS A 92 -22.09 16.83 -7.88
C LYS A 92 -22.96 15.90 -7.05
N GLY A 93 -22.99 16.11 -5.73
CA GLY A 93 -23.78 15.29 -4.81
C GLY A 93 -23.03 14.08 -4.25
N PHE A 94 -21.77 13.87 -4.66
CA PHE A 94 -20.94 12.78 -4.19
C PHE A 94 -19.66 13.27 -3.54
N PHE A 95 -19.13 12.46 -2.63
CA PHE A 95 -17.78 12.59 -2.10
C PHE A 95 -16.98 11.29 -2.32
N TYR A 96 -15.69 11.38 -2.22
CA TYR A 96 -14.79 10.26 -2.52
C TYR A 96 -13.93 9.92 -1.31
N MET A 97 -13.94 8.63 -0.96
CA MET A 97 -13.21 8.11 0.19
C MET A 97 -12.17 7.07 -0.24
N PRO A 98 -10.89 7.45 -0.40
CA PRO A 98 -9.81 6.50 -0.58
C PRO A 98 -9.59 5.67 0.69
N VAL A 99 -9.71 4.36 0.58
CA VAL A 99 -9.50 3.40 1.67
C VAL A 99 -8.29 2.53 1.38
N GLN A 100 -7.40 2.42 2.35
CA GLN A 100 -6.19 1.60 2.29
C GLN A 100 -5.89 1.02 3.68
N CYS A 101 -4.73 0.36 3.86
CA CYS A 101 -4.29 -0.06 5.19
C CYS A 101 -4.17 1.14 6.13
N GLN A 102 -4.81 1.05 7.29
CA GLN A 102 -4.84 2.14 8.29
C GLN A 102 -3.63 2.12 9.23
N GLN A 103 -2.68 1.20 9.05
CA GLN A 103 -1.50 1.05 9.92
C GLN A 103 -1.87 1.11 11.41
N CYS A 104 -2.85 0.31 11.82
CA CYS A 104 -3.48 0.35 13.13
C CYS A 104 -2.44 0.28 14.26
N LYS A 105 -2.61 1.10 15.32
CA LYS A 105 -1.75 1.06 16.50
C LYS A 105 -1.78 -0.29 17.25
N ASN A 106 -2.89 -1.01 17.16
CA ASN A 106 -3.07 -2.34 17.71
C ASN A 106 -3.60 -3.28 16.62
N PRO A 107 -2.75 -3.71 15.67
CA PRO A 107 -3.18 -4.34 14.42
C PRO A 107 -3.74 -5.76 14.65
N PRO A 108 -5.05 -6.01 14.42
CA PRO A 108 -5.63 -7.34 14.58
C PRO A 108 -5.01 -8.35 13.61
N CYS A 109 -4.62 -7.90 12.44
CA CYS A 109 -3.99 -8.73 11.42
C CYS A 109 -2.60 -9.26 11.83
N VAL A 110 -1.89 -8.61 12.73
CA VAL A 110 -0.64 -9.11 13.31
C VAL A 110 -0.95 -10.22 14.33
N LYS A 111 -1.95 -9.98 15.19
CA LYS A 111 -2.31 -10.92 16.27
C LYS A 111 -2.74 -12.30 15.79
N VAL A 112 -3.35 -12.37 14.60
CA VAL A 112 -3.87 -13.64 14.06
C VAL A 112 -2.88 -14.37 13.16
N CYS A 113 -1.66 -13.86 12.96
CA CYS A 113 -0.70 -14.51 12.08
C CYS A 113 -0.04 -15.71 12.78
N PRO A 114 -0.31 -16.96 12.34
CA PRO A 114 0.18 -18.15 13.03
C PRO A 114 1.68 -18.36 12.93
N VAL A 115 2.33 -17.73 11.93
CA VAL A 115 3.76 -17.87 11.66
C VAL A 115 4.53 -16.56 11.90
N ASN A 116 3.90 -15.54 12.47
CA ASN A 116 4.49 -14.21 12.71
C ASN A 116 5.14 -13.57 11.45
N ALA A 117 4.62 -13.90 10.26
CA ALA A 117 5.10 -13.32 9.01
C ALA A 117 4.71 -11.84 8.83
N THR A 118 3.90 -11.29 9.72
CA THR A 118 3.52 -9.87 9.75
C THR A 118 3.64 -9.34 11.17
N TRP A 119 4.23 -8.16 11.29
CA TRP A 119 4.44 -7.48 12.58
C TRP A 119 4.37 -5.96 12.40
N GLN A 120 4.37 -5.23 13.49
CA GLN A 120 4.49 -3.78 13.50
C GLN A 120 5.91 -3.39 13.91
N GLU A 121 6.52 -2.49 13.16
CA GLU A 121 7.85 -1.97 13.44
C GLU A 121 7.80 -0.71 14.29
N SER A 122 8.94 -0.25 14.82
CA SER A 122 9.02 0.88 15.76
C SER A 122 8.52 2.20 15.18
N ASP A 123 8.57 2.36 13.85
CA ASP A 123 8.04 3.53 13.15
C ASP A 123 6.52 3.46 12.84
N GLY A 124 5.81 2.53 13.47
CA GLY A 124 4.37 2.35 13.33
C GLY A 124 3.94 1.57 12.09
N ILE A 125 4.85 1.23 11.19
CA ILE A 125 4.51 0.54 9.94
C ILE A 125 4.32 -0.95 10.20
N THR A 126 3.14 -1.47 9.87
CA THR A 126 2.90 -2.92 9.83
C THR A 126 3.42 -3.49 8.51
N VAL A 127 4.31 -4.47 8.61
CA VAL A 127 4.98 -5.11 7.46
C VAL A 127 4.57 -6.57 7.29
N ILE A 128 4.93 -7.16 6.15
CA ILE A 128 4.81 -8.59 5.87
C ILE A 128 6.11 -9.07 5.24
N ASP A 129 6.69 -10.13 5.78
CA ASP A 129 7.73 -10.88 5.07
C ASP A 129 7.07 -11.90 4.14
N TYR A 130 7.24 -11.70 2.85
CA TYR A 130 6.62 -12.53 1.80
C TYR A 130 7.26 -13.92 1.70
N ASP A 131 8.45 -14.12 2.25
CA ASP A 131 9.10 -15.44 2.28
C ASP A 131 8.62 -16.29 3.45
N TRP A 132 8.12 -15.66 4.53
CA TRP A 132 7.55 -16.33 5.70
C TRP A 132 6.04 -16.50 5.60
N CYS A 133 5.37 -15.72 4.75
CA CYS A 133 3.93 -15.78 4.61
C CYS A 133 3.48 -17.12 3.99
N ILE A 134 2.65 -17.87 4.72
CA ILE A 134 2.07 -19.15 4.26
C ILE A 134 0.73 -19.00 3.55
N GLY A 135 0.20 -17.77 3.41
CA GLY A 135 -1.03 -17.49 2.68
C GLY A 135 -2.31 -17.97 3.34
N CYS A 136 -2.34 -18.20 4.64
CA CYS A 136 -3.54 -18.68 5.36
C CYS A 136 -4.72 -17.71 5.36
N ARG A 137 -4.54 -16.46 4.99
CA ARG A 137 -5.51 -15.35 4.89
C ARG A 137 -6.21 -14.94 6.19
N TYR A 138 -5.82 -15.44 7.35
CA TYR A 138 -6.40 -15.00 8.64
C TYR A 138 -6.28 -13.50 8.85
N CYS A 139 -5.17 -12.89 8.41
CA CYS A 139 -4.97 -11.46 8.49
C CYS A 139 -5.88 -10.66 7.53
N GLU A 140 -6.38 -11.25 6.46
CA GLU A 140 -7.39 -10.67 5.57
C GLU A 140 -8.75 -10.67 6.27
N ALA A 141 -9.17 -11.81 6.82
CA ALA A 141 -10.42 -11.95 7.57
C ALA A 141 -10.46 -11.06 8.82
N ALA A 142 -9.33 -10.87 9.50
CA ALA A 142 -9.23 -10.01 10.68
C ALA A 142 -9.20 -8.51 10.36
N CYS A 143 -9.01 -8.10 9.10
CA CYS A 143 -8.88 -6.70 8.73
C CYS A 143 -10.26 -6.06 8.46
N PRO A 144 -10.76 -5.14 9.33
CA PRO A 144 -12.08 -4.53 9.12
C PRO A 144 -12.14 -3.60 7.90
N TYR A 145 -10.99 -3.26 7.32
CA TYR A 145 -10.88 -2.35 6.16
C TYR A 145 -10.70 -3.08 4.83
N PHE A 146 -10.66 -4.41 4.81
CA PHE A 146 -10.31 -5.19 3.62
C PHE A 146 -9.03 -4.68 2.93
N ALA A 147 -8.04 -4.27 3.74
CA ALA A 147 -6.83 -3.65 3.22
C ALA A 147 -5.71 -4.64 2.91
N ARG A 148 -5.95 -5.94 3.12
CA ARG A 148 -5.04 -7.01 2.76
C ARG A 148 -5.49 -7.67 1.47
N ARG A 149 -4.53 -7.99 0.59
CA ARG A 149 -4.76 -8.59 -0.72
C ARG A 149 -4.01 -9.91 -0.81
N PHE A 150 -4.68 -10.92 -1.33
CA PHE A 150 -4.10 -12.23 -1.54
C PHE A 150 -3.76 -12.45 -3.01
N ASN A 151 -2.57 -12.99 -3.28
CA ASN A 151 -2.14 -13.35 -4.61
C ASN A 151 -2.65 -14.75 -4.98
N PHE A 152 -3.85 -14.83 -5.56
CA PHE A 152 -4.46 -16.10 -5.99
C PHE A 152 -3.75 -16.70 -7.22
N ALA A 153 -3.09 -15.89 -8.01
CA ALA A 153 -2.31 -16.30 -9.16
C ALA A 153 -0.92 -15.67 -9.12
N GLN A 154 -0.03 -16.10 -10.02
CA GLN A 154 1.28 -15.48 -10.17
C GLN A 154 1.09 -14.02 -10.63
N PRO A 155 1.64 -13.03 -9.90
CA PRO A 155 1.55 -11.64 -10.29
C PRO A 155 2.23 -11.37 -11.64
N GLU A 156 1.50 -10.67 -12.50
CA GLU A 156 2.03 -10.21 -13.79
C GLU A 156 2.30 -8.71 -13.74
N ILE A 157 3.54 -8.34 -13.95
CA ILE A 157 4.00 -6.96 -14.00
C ILE A 157 4.74 -6.79 -15.33
N PRO A 158 4.33 -5.86 -16.21
CA PRO A 158 5.06 -5.59 -17.45
C PRO A 158 6.51 -5.19 -17.15
N LYS A 159 7.45 -5.72 -17.91
CA LYS A 159 8.89 -5.53 -17.67
C LYS A 159 9.31 -4.05 -17.68
N ASP A 160 8.71 -3.27 -18.56
CA ASP A 160 8.91 -1.82 -18.68
C ASP A 160 8.26 -0.99 -17.56
N LYS A 161 7.45 -1.63 -16.70
CA LYS A 161 6.71 -0.99 -15.58
C LYS A 161 7.22 -1.43 -14.21
N ILE A 162 8.26 -2.22 -14.16
CA ILE A 162 8.89 -2.62 -12.88
C ILE A 162 9.66 -1.44 -12.31
N ASN A 163 9.39 -1.10 -11.06
CA ASN A 163 10.23 -0.20 -10.28
C ASN A 163 11.45 -0.98 -9.77
N PRO A 164 12.67 -0.68 -10.23
CA PRO A 164 13.87 -1.40 -9.83
C PRO A 164 14.39 -1.01 -8.44
N ASP A 165 13.98 0.14 -7.89
CA ASP A 165 14.35 0.58 -6.54
C ASP A 165 13.41 -0.05 -5.53
N MET A 166 13.92 -1.07 -4.84
CA MET A 166 13.11 -1.95 -4.00
C MET A 166 13.56 -1.94 -2.54
N ALA A 167 12.62 -2.23 -1.65
CA ALA A 167 12.92 -2.57 -0.27
C ALA A 167 12.50 -4.03 0.01
N TYR A 168 13.28 -4.72 0.86
CA TYR A 168 13.04 -6.12 1.20
C TYR A 168 11.62 -6.36 1.75
N LEU A 169 11.17 -5.58 2.74
CA LEU A 169 9.82 -5.63 3.30
C LEU A 169 8.82 -4.71 2.55
N GLY A 170 9.26 -4.11 1.45
CA GLY A 170 8.48 -3.10 0.71
C GLY A 170 7.94 -3.63 -0.61
N ASN A 171 8.37 -2.98 -1.69
CA ASN A 171 7.80 -3.07 -3.03
C ASN A 171 8.41 -4.15 -3.94
N ARG A 172 9.20 -5.08 -3.40
CA ARG A 172 9.65 -6.23 -4.21
C ARG A 172 8.46 -7.00 -4.79
N PRO A 173 8.53 -7.53 -6.02
CA PRO A 173 7.45 -8.32 -6.59
C PRO A 173 7.05 -9.49 -5.69
N ARG A 174 5.75 -9.78 -5.63
CA ARG A 174 5.21 -10.87 -4.81
C ARG A 174 5.17 -12.13 -5.65
N LYS A 175 4.92 -13.24 -4.97
CA LYS A 175 4.65 -14.54 -5.58
C LYS A 175 3.21 -14.95 -5.33
N MET A 176 2.70 -15.90 -6.08
CA MET A 176 1.42 -16.56 -5.79
C MET A 176 1.43 -17.12 -4.37
N GLY A 177 0.29 -17.07 -3.70
CA GLY A 177 0.08 -17.67 -2.39
C GLY A 177 0.50 -16.80 -1.19
N VAL A 178 0.88 -15.53 -1.38
CA VAL A 178 1.21 -14.63 -0.27
C VAL A 178 0.23 -13.47 -0.16
N MET A 179 0.15 -12.91 1.05
CA MET A 179 -0.59 -11.69 1.33
C MET A 179 0.24 -10.45 1.06
N GLU A 180 -0.40 -9.38 0.62
CA GLU A 180 0.22 -8.07 0.48
C GLU A 180 -0.69 -6.94 0.95
N LYS A 181 -0.13 -5.77 1.22
CA LYS A 181 -0.85 -4.57 1.66
C LYS A 181 -0.01 -3.31 1.52
N CYS A 182 -0.62 -2.14 1.72
CA CYS A 182 0.11 -0.88 1.87
C CYS A 182 1.09 -0.93 3.06
N HIS A 183 2.33 -0.52 2.84
CA HIS A 183 3.41 -0.40 3.82
C HIS A 183 4.01 1.02 3.83
N PHE A 184 3.18 2.03 3.53
CA PHE A 184 3.59 3.46 3.42
C PHE A 184 4.76 3.72 2.47
N CYS A 185 4.98 2.85 1.47
CA CYS A 185 6.11 2.94 0.54
C CYS A 185 7.46 3.02 1.27
N ILE A 186 7.80 2.01 2.09
CA ILE A 186 9.04 1.92 2.89
C ILE A 186 10.27 2.36 2.08
N GLN A 187 10.38 1.95 0.82
CA GLN A 187 11.46 2.31 -0.09
C GLN A 187 11.60 3.82 -0.32
N ARG A 188 10.56 4.59 0.02
CA ARG A 188 10.53 6.05 -0.08
C ARG A 188 10.57 6.72 1.29
N THR A 189 9.68 6.33 2.19
CA THR A 189 9.47 7.03 3.47
C THR A 189 10.69 6.93 4.38
N ARG A 190 11.35 5.78 4.42
CA ARG A 190 12.58 5.60 5.23
C ARG A 190 13.83 6.23 4.63
N VAL A 191 13.71 6.91 3.48
CA VAL A 191 14.78 7.73 2.89
C VAL A 191 14.34 9.19 2.72
N GLY A 192 13.34 9.64 3.50
CA GLY A 192 12.89 11.02 3.56
C GLY A 192 12.01 11.47 2.39
N ARG A 193 11.38 10.55 1.65
CA ARG A 193 10.48 10.87 0.54
C ARG A 193 9.04 10.57 0.93
N TYR A 194 8.09 11.33 0.39
CA TYR A 194 6.67 11.04 0.58
C TYR A 194 6.23 9.75 -0.11
N PRO A 195 5.16 9.07 0.41
CA PRO A 195 4.51 7.98 -0.32
C PRO A 195 4.06 8.43 -1.71
N ALA A 196 4.18 7.56 -2.71
CA ALA A 196 3.84 7.89 -4.09
C ALA A 196 2.40 8.39 -4.26
N CYS A 197 1.45 7.85 -3.49
CA CYS A 197 0.05 8.27 -3.53
C CYS A 197 -0.18 9.71 -2.99
N LEU A 198 0.74 10.23 -2.19
CA LEU A 198 0.71 11.59 -1.68
C LEU A 198 1.27 12.56 -2.75
N GLU A 199 2.43 12.25 -3.31
CA GLU A 199 3.11 13.10 -4.29
C GLU A 199 2.25 13.40 -5.53
N VAL A 200 1.45 12.43 -5.96
CA VAL A 200 0.61 12.59 -7.17
C VAL A 200 -0.76 13.22 -6.90
N CYS A 201 -1.09 13.52 -5.63
CA CYS A 201 -2.40 14.07 -5.30
C CYS A 201 -2.55 15.53 -5.78
N PRO A 202 -3.35 15.81 -6.83
CA PRO A 202 -3.36 17.14 -7.45
C PRO A 202 -4.04 18.20 -6.58
N VAL A 203 -4.79 17.77 -5.57
CA VAL A 203 -5.57 18.66 -4.69
C VAL A 203 -5.06 18.69 -3.26
N GLY A 204 -3.93 18.02 -2.98
CA GLY A 204 -3.36 17.94 -1.63
C GLY A 204 -4.33 17.37 -0.58
N ALA A 205 -5.17 16.42 -0.97
CA ALA A 205 -6.12 15.78 -0.06
C ALA A 205 -5.45 14.83 0.94
N ARG A 206 -4.18 14.48 0.71
CA ARG A 206 -3.40 13.57 1.55
C ARG A 206 -2.27 14.30 2.23
N LYS A 207 -2.05 14.01 3.51
CA LYS A 207 -0.91 14.45 4.30
C LYS A 207 -0.24 13.24 4.93
N PHE A 208 1.05 13.30 5.13
CA PHE A 208 1.85 12.22 5.71
C PHE A 208 2.99 12.82 6.52
N GLY A 209 3.25 12.27 7.67
CA GLY A 209 4.32 12.75 8.54
C GLY A 209 4.54 11.89 9.76
N ASN A 210 5.38 12.40 10.64
CA ASN A 210 5.66 11.83 11.96
C ASN A 210 4.76 12.51 12.99
N ILE A 211 3.87 11.75 13.65
CA ILE A 211 2.96 12.32 14.66
C ILE A 211 3.69 12.75 15.95
N LEU A 212 4.92 12.28 16.14
CA LEU A 212 5.74 12.65 17.29
C LEU A 212 6.52 13.97 17.07
N ASP A 213 6.50 14.50 15.86
CA ASP A 213 7.16 15.74 15.50
C ASP A 213 6.15 16.90 15.48
N PRO A 214 6.28 17.91 16.38
CA PRO A 214 5.36 19.04 16.44
C PRO A 214 5.41 19.94 15.19
N GLU A 215 6.46 19.87 14.39
CA GLU A 215 6.60 20.61 13.12
C GLU A 215 6.04 19.82 11.93
N SER A 216 5.52 18.60 12.15
CA SER A 216 4.94 17.77 11.10
C SER A 216 3.61 18.36 10.59
N GLU A 217 3.32 18.13 9.29
CA GLU A 217 2.04 18.53 8.67
C GLU A 217 0.81 17.72 9.15
N VAL A 218 0.99 16.72 10.00
CA VAL A 218 -0.04 15.78 10.47
C VAL A 218 -0.30 15.94 11.96
#